data_cae53c75a7f47eb963e0f662f014a66d
#
_entry.id   cae53c75a7f47eb963e0f662f014a66d
#
_cell.length_a   1.000
_cell.length_b   1.000
_cell.length_c   1.000
_cell.angle_alpha   90.00
_cell.angle_beta   90.00
_cell.angle_gamma   90.00
#
_symmetry.space_group_name_H-M   'P 1'
#
loop_
_entity.id
_entity.type
_entity.pdbx_description
1 polymer ?
#
loop_
_entity_poly.entity_id
_entity_poly.type
_entity_poly.pdbx_seq_one_letter_code
_entity_poly.pdbx_strand_id
1 'polypeptide(L)'
;MNNLEQLIAQATADFTAATEIARLEEVKAAYLGKEGSLTALLKGLGKLPPEERKTAGAAINVAKAQVESALAVRREALRNAQLEAQLAAEALDVTLPGRGPTRGSIHPVMRTLDRIEQLFRSIGFAVADGPEIETDWHNFAALNTPENHPARSMHDTFYLLDAAGKVREDVLLRTHTSPVQIRTMLAHAEKYRHLDSMPEIRVICPGRVYRVDSDATHSPMFHQVEGLWVGENVSFADLKGVVADFLRRFFESDDLKVRFRPSFFPFTEPSAEIDVAFMHGPMEGRWLEIAGCGMVHPNVLRCGGIDPEKYTGFAFGFGPDRLTMLRYGINDLRLFFDGDLRFLGQFQ
;
A
#
# COMPACT_ATOMS: atom_id res chain seq x y z
N MET A 1 -28.58 -54.29 8.55
CA MET A 1 -27.17 -54.17 8.12
C MET A 1 -27.05 -53.93 6.61
N ASN A 2 -27.74 -54.63 5.75
CA ASN A 2 -27.65 -54.42 4.27
C ASN A 2 -27.88 -52.97 3.79
N ASN A 3 -28.68 -52.19 4.48
CA ASN A 3 -28.97 -50.81 4.04
C ASN A 3 -27.80 -49.82 4.31
N LEU A 4 -26.99 -50.04 5.38
CA LEU A 4 -25.83 -49.19 5.66
C LEU A 4 -24.63 -49.48 4.72
N GLU A 5 -24.42 -50.78 4.41
CA GLU A 5 -23.36 -51.18 3.47
C GLU A 5 -23.65 -50.67 2.06
N GLN A 6 -24.91 -50.74 1.65
CA GLN A 6 -25.36 -50.15 0.36
C GLN A 6 -25.19 -48.63 0.30
N LEU A 7 -25.48 -47.93 1.42
CA LEU A 7 -25.29 -46.47 1.51
C LEU A 7 -23.82 -46.08 1.44
N ILE A 8 -22.90 -46.84 2.10
CA ILE A 8 -21.47 -46.60 2.03
C ILE A 8 -20.94 -46.83 0.61
N ALA A 9 -21.38 -47.93 -0.03
CA ALA A 9 -20.98 -48.23 -1.40
C ALA A 9 -21.43 -47.13 -2.38
N GLN A 10 -22.71 -46.68 -2.24
CA GLN A 10 -23.24 -45.63 -3.06
C GLN A 10 -22.49 -44.32 -2.83
N ALA A 11 -22.28 -43.90 -1.58
CA ALA A 11 -21.56 -42.69 -1.26
C ALA A 11 -20.12 -42.70 -1.84
N THR A 12 -19.45 -43.84 -1.73
CA THR A 12 -18.09 -44.03 -2.27
C THR A 12 -18.07 -43.95 -3.78
N ALA A 13 -19.07 -44.54 -4.45
CA ALA A 13 -19.22 -44.47 -5.90
C ALA A 13 -19.48 -43.02 -6.37
N ASP A 14 -20.36 -42.30 -5.69
CA ASP A 14 -20.71 -40.93 -6.01
C ASP A 14 -19.53 -39.97 -5.77
N PHE A 15 -18.75 -40.19 -4.70
CA PHE A 15 -17.50 -39.43 -4.48
C PHE A 15 -16.48 -39.72 -5.58
N THR A 16 -16.34 -40.97 -5.98
CA THR A 16 -15.42 -41.36 -7.05
C THR A 16 -15.80 -40.72 -8.41
N ALA A 17 -17.10 -40.62 -8.68
CA ALA A 17 -17.62 -40.01 -9.88
C ALA A 17 -17.46 -38.46 -9.94
N ALA A 18 -17.26 -37.80 -8.79
CA ALA A 18 -17.03 -36.37 -8.76
C ALA A 18 -15.65 -36.03 -9.38
N THR A 19 -15.65 -35.21 -10.43
CA THR A 19 -14.44 -34.79 -11.16
C THR A 19 -13.87 -33.44 -10.66
N GLU A 20 -14.65 -32.70 -9.88
CA GLU A 20 -14.28 -31.38 -9.35
C GLU A 20 -14.58 -31.28 -7.86
N ILE A 21 -13.80 -30.47 -7.13
CA ILE A 21 -13.98 -30.28 -5.68
C ILE A 21 -15.37 -29.70 -5.37
N ALA A 22 -15.89 -28.78 -6.18
CA ALA A 22 -17.23 -28.20 -5.99
C ALA A 22 -18.29 -29.30 -6.02
N ARG A 23 -18.22 -30.19 -7.01
CA ARG A 23 -19.15 -31.32 -7.14
C ARG A 23 -19.03 -32.32 -5.97
N LEU A 24 -17.79 -32.54 -5.51
CA LEU A 24 -17.54 -33.41 -4.34
C LEU A 24 -18.20 -32.84 -3.06
N GLU A 25 -18.17 -31.53 -2.87
CA GLU A 25 -18.82 -30.88 -1.71
C GLU A 25 -20.35 -30.92 -1.80
N GLU A 26 -20.93 -30.84 -3.00
CA GLU A 26 -22.37 -31.07 -3.21
C GLU A 26 -22.78 -32.50 -2.85
N VAL A 27 -22.06 -33.48 -3.36
CA VAL A 27 -22.29 -34.89 -3.06
C VAL A 27 -22.14 -35.18 -1.57
N LYS A 28 -21.11 -34.63 -0.91
CA LYS A 28 -20.93 -34.71 0.54
C LYS A 28 -22.17 -34.22 1.29
N ALA A 29 -22.79 -33.12 0.85
CA ALA A 29 -23.96 -32.57 1.51
C ALA A 29 -25.14 -33.54 1.49
N ALA A 30 -25.28 -34.36 0.43
CA ALA A 30 -26.37 -35.38 0.31
C ALA A 30 -26.19 -36.53 1.34
N TYR A 31 -24.98 -36.83 1.79
CA TYR A 31 -24.73 -37.91 2.73
C TYR A 31 -24.45 -37.41 4.17
N LEU A 32 -23.66 -36.38 4.33
CA LEU A 32 -23.14 -35.88 5.61
C LEU A 32 -23.71 -34.52 6.02
N GLY A 33 -24.50 -33.86 5.15
CA GLY A 33 -25.11 -32.56 5.43
C GLY A 33 -26.19 -32.64 6.52
N LYS A 34 -26.78 -31.50 6.88
CA LYS A 34 -27.84 -31.41 7.92
C LYS A 34 -29.08 -32.28 7.58
N GLU A 35 -29.37 -32.46 6.31
CA GLU A 35 -30.46 -33.30 5.76
C GLU A 35 -29.93 -34.53 5.04
N GLY A 36 -28.63 -34.81 5.16
CA GLY A 36 -27.99 -35.94 4.51
C GLY A 36 -28.45 -37.29 5.06
N SER A 37 -28.37 -38.33 4.20
CA SER A 37 -28.88 -39.67 4.47
C SER A 37 -28.35 -40.28 5.79
N LEU A 38 -27.06 -40.12 6.11
CA LEU A 38 -26.48 -40.55 7.38
C LEU A 38 -26.97 -39.75 8.58
N THR A 39 -27.16 -38.47 8.40
CA THR A 39 -27.70 -37.59 9.46
C THR A 39 -29.17 -37.90 9.73
N ALA A 40 -29.94 -38.24 8.72
CA ALA A 40 -31.32 -38.68 8.88
C ALA A 40 -31.45 -40.00 9.66
N LEU A 41 -30.51 -40.96 9.41
CA LEU A 41 -30.45 -42.20 10.16
C LEU A 41 -30.07 -41.96 11.65
N LEU A 42 -29.13 -41.05 11.93
CA LEU A 42 -28.81 -40.66 13.31
C LEU A 42 -30.00 -39.98 14.02
N LYS A 43 -30.75 -39.12 13.34
CA LYS A 43 -31.97 -38.51 13.90
C LYS A 43 -33.06 -39.57 14.15
N GLY A 44 -33.09 -40.63 13.35
CA GLY A 44 -34.06 -41.74 13.49
C GLY A 44 -33.81 -42.66 14.71
N LEU A 45 -32.59 -42.62 15.28
CA LEU A 45 -32.26 -43.43 16.45
C LEU A 45 -33.16 -43.17 17.68
N GLY A 46 -33.67 -41.91 17.79
CA GLY A 46 -34.59 -41.53 18.86
C GLY A 46 -35.88 -42.34 18.91
N LYS A 47 -36.27 -43.01 17.82
CA LYS A 47 -37.50 -43.81 17.70
C LYS A 47 -37.30 -45.29 18.04
N LEU A 48 -36.04 -45.73 18.26
CA LEU A 48 -35.73 -47.15 18.56
C LEU A 48 -35.74 -47.44 20.07
N PRO A 49 -36.02 -48.72 20.45
CA PRO A 49 -35.89 -49.17 21.84
C PRO A 49 -34.46 -48.97 22.38
N PRO A 50 -34.29 -48.73 23.72
CA PRO A 50 -32.97 -48.40 24.31
C PRO A 50 -31.88 -49.45 24.00
N GLU A 51 -32.19 -50.71 23.97
CA GLU A 51 -31.23 -51.81 23.70
C GLU A 51 -30.71 -51.77 22.24
N GLU A 52 -31.60 -51.55 21.29
CA GLU A 52 -31.24 -51.46 19.86
C GLU A 52 -30.54 -50.16 19.48
N ARG A 53 -30.81 -49.07 20.21
CA ARG A 53 -30.29 -47.75 19.94
C ARG A 53 -28.75 -47.69 20.04
N LYS A 54 -28.16 -48.35 21.01
CA LYS A 54 -26.71 -48.37 21.23
C LYS A 54 -26.01 -49.12 20.09
N THR A 55 -26.52 -50.24 19.68
CA THR A 55 -25.93 -51.07 18.61
C THR A 55 -26.11 -50.41 17.25
N ALA A 56 -27.28 -49.86 16.95
CA ALA A 56 -27.56 -49.11 15.71
C ALA A 56 -26.74 -47.85 15.64
N GLY A 57 -26.60 -47.09 16.75
CA GLY A 57 -25.79 -45.90 16.80
C GLY A 57 -24.30 -46.17 16.55
N ALA A 58 -23.75 -47.26 17.13
CA ALA A 58 -22.37 -47.70 16.87
C ALA A 58 -22.16 -48.03 15.37
N ALA A 59 -23.09 -48.77 14.77
CA ALA A 59 -23.04 -49.13 13.35
C ALA A 59 -23.10 -47.91 12.42
N ILE A 60 -23.99 -46.93 12.72
CA ILE A 60 -24.08 -45.70 11.94
C ILE A 60 -22.81 -44.85 12.08
N ASN A 61 -22.19 -44.78 13.27
CA ASN A 61 -20.93 -44.05 13.46
C ASN A 61 -19.77 -44.69 12.69
N VAL A 62 -19.70 -46.02 12.63
CA VAL A 62 -18.71 -46.70 11.78
C VAL A 62 -18.95 -46.39 10.30
N ALA A 63 -20.20 -46.47 9.85
CA ALA A 63 -20.54 -46.10 8.48
C ALA A 63 -20.19 -44.65 8.13
N LYS A 64 -20.46 -43.71 9.06
CA LYS A 64 -20.08 -42.33 8.92
C LYS A 64 -18.58 -42.14 8.77
N ALA A 65 -17.79 -42.79 9.63
CA ALA A 65 -16.34 -42.74 9.56
C ALA A 65 -15.78 -43.31 8.24
N GLN A 66 -16.40 -44.37 7.70
CA GLN A 66 -16.01 -44.93 6.40
C GLN A 66 -16.33 -43.96 5.24
N VAL A 67 -17.49 -43.34 5.27
CA VAL A 67 -17.88 -42.32 4.27
C VAL A 67 -17.00 -41.06 4.36
N GLU A 68 -16.68 -40.60 5.56
CA GLU A 68 -15.74 -39.50 5.79
C GLU A 68 -14.33 -39.81 5.28
N SER A 69 -13.87 -41.04 5.49
CA SER A 69 -12.58 -41.54 4.99
C SER A 69 -12.55 -41.57 3.46
N ALA A 70 -13.59 -42.14 2.83
CA ALA A 70 -13.71 -42.14 1.35
C ALA A 70 -13.74 -40.71 0.75
N LEU A 71 -14.47 -39.81 1.39
CA LEU A 71 -14.49 -38.39 1.02
C LEU A 71 -13.11 -37.75 1.10
N ALA A 72 -12.38 -38.00 2.19
CA ALA A 72 -11.03 -37.43 2.40
C ALA A 72 -10.07 -37.91 1.31
N VAL A 73 -10.06 -39.20 1.02
CA VAL A 73 -9.22 -39.80 -0.04
C VAL A 73 -9.53 -39.16 -1.40
N ARG A 74 -10.81 -39.02 -1.75
CA ARG A 74 -11.19 -38.41 -3.04
C ARG A 74 -10.83 -36.94 -3.12
N ARG A 75 -11.04 -36.18 -2.03
CA ARG A 75 -10.68 -34.75 -1.96
C ARG A 75 -9.18 -34.54 -2.16
N GLU A 76 -8.37 -35.38 -1.53
CA GLU A 76 -6.92 -35.33 -1.70
C GLU A 76 -6.50 -35.67 -3.12
N ALA A 77 -7.09 -36.71 -3.72
CA ALA A 77 -6.83 -37.07 -5.11
C ALA A 77 -7.19 -35.93 -6.10
N LEU A 78 -8.32 -35.25 -5.91
CA LEU A 78 -8.71 -34.11 -6.74
C LEU A 78 -7.80 -32.91 -6.55
N ARG A 79 -7.37 -32.62 -5.32
CA ARG A 79 -6.39 -31.56 -5.04
C ARG A 79 -5.04 -31.84 -5.70
N ASN A 80 -4.57 -33.08 -5.60
CA ASN A 80 -3.30 -33.47 -6.21
C ASN A 80 -3.37 -33.40 -7.74
N ALA A 81 -4.47 -33.86 -8.34
CA ALA A 81 -4.69 -33.74 -9.79
C ALA A 81 -4.74 -32.26 -10.25
N GLN A 82 -5.39 -31.39 -9.48
CA GLN A 82 -5.42 -29.97 -9.75
C GLN A 82 -4.02 -29.34 -9.64
N LEU A 83 -3.26 -29.71 -8.59
CA LEU A 83 -1.90 -29.24 -8.40
C LEU A 83 -0.97 -29.73 -9.50
N GLU A 84 -1.07 -31.01 -9.89
CA GLU A 84 -0.27 -31.57 -11.01
C GLU A 84 -0.58 -30.85 -12.33
N ALA A 85 -1.85 -30.59 -12.60
CA ALA A 85 -2.25 -29.84 -13.80
C ALA A 85 -1.70 -28.39 -13.79
N GLN A 86 -1.72 -27.74 -12.63
CA GLN A 86 -1.14 -26.41 -12.47
C GLN A 86 0.38 -26.44 -12.65
N LEU A 87 1.07 -27.38 -11.99
CA LEU A 87 2.53 -27.54 -12.12
C LEU A 87 2.93 -27.86 -13.57
N ALA A 88 2.15 -28.68 -14.26
CA ALA A 88 2.40 -28.98 -15.67
C ALA A 88 2.22 -27.74 -16.56
N ALA A 89 1.20 -26.91 -16.27
CA ALA A 89 0.96 -25.66 -17.00
C ALA A 89 2.04 -24.60 -16.73
N GLU A 90 2.59 -24.60 -15.53
CA GLU A 90 3.66 -23.67 -15.09
C GLU A 90 5.08 -24.23 -15.37
N ALA A 91 5.19 -25.45 -15.92
CA ALA A 91 6.48 -26.10 -16.17
C ALA A 91 7.31 -25.29 -17.17
N LEU A 92 8.54 -24.98 -16.77
CA LEU A 92 9.50 -24.31 -17.63
C LEU A 92 10.49 -25.34 -18.17
N ASP A 93 10.85 -25.24 -19.46
CA ASP A 93 11.89 -26.05 -20.05
C ASP A 93 13.27 -25.60 -19.53
N VAL A 94 13.80 -26.36 -18.59
CA VAL A 94 15.12 -26.11 -17.98
C VAL A 94 16.29 -26.56 -18.86
N THR A 95 16.03 -27.20 -20.01
CA THR A 95 17.09 -27.62 -20.96
C THR A 95 17.51 -26.51 -21.91
N LEU A 96 16.71 -25.42 -21.97
CA LEU A 96 17.08 -24.25 -22.75
C LEU A 96 18.35 -23.60 -22.18
N PRO A 97 19.24 -23.07 -23.06
CA PRO A 97 20.44 -22.39 -22.60
C PRO A 97 20.02 -21.24 -21.63
N GLY A 98 20.78 -21.10 -20.55
CA GLY A 98 20.57 -20.02 -19.58
C GLY A 98 20.55 -18.66 -20.28
N ARG A 99 19.68 -17.77 -19.82
CA ARG A 99 19.69 -16.38 -20.29
C ARG A 99 21.07 -15.79 -20.00
N GLY A 100 21.63 -15.07 -20.95
CA GLY A 100 22.89 -14.36 -20.78
C GLY A 100 22.87 -13.43 -19.55
N PRO A 101 24.00 -12.82 -19.17
CA PRO A 101 24.08 -11.95 -18.02
C PRO A 101 22.98 -10.88 -18.12
N THR A 102 22.12 -10.85 -17.11
CA THR A 102 21.08 -9.82 -16.99
C THR A 102 21.77 -8.48 -16.80
N ARG A 103 21.45 -7.52 -17.65
CA ARG A 103 21.87 -6.14 -17.42
C ARG A 103 21.20 -5.66 -16.14
N GLY A 104 21.96 -4.97 -15.27
CA GLY A 104 21.38 -4.30 -14.11
C GLY A 104 20.39 -3.23 -14.58
N SER A 105 19.37 -2.96 -13.75
CA SER A 105 18.38 -1.92 -13.99
C SER A 105 18.27 -0.99 -12.78
N ILE A 106 17.71 0.20 -13.01
CA ILE A 106 17.41 1.14 -11.91
C ILE A 106 16.18 0.64 -11.17
N HIS A 107 16.24 0.64 -9.84
CA HIS A 107 15.10 0.30 -8.98
C HIS A 107 13.86 1.11 -9.37
N PRO A 108 12.64 0.52 -9.45
CA PRO A 108 11.45 1.20 -9.96
C PRO A 108 11.10 2.48 -9.20
N VAL A 109 11.29 2.53 -7.89
CA VAL A 109 11.09 3.75 -7.10
C VAL A 109 12.11 4.83 -7.47
N MET A 110 13.39 4.47 -7.66
CA MET A 110 14.41 5.42 -8.10
C MET A 110 14.12 5.95 -9.52
N ARG A 111 13.67 5.10 -10.43
CA ARG A 111 13.22 5.53 -11.76
C ARG A 111 12.03 6.49 -11.69
N THR A 112 11.11 6.26 -10.74
CA THR A 112 9.99 7.17 -10.48
C THR A 112 10.48 8.51 -9.94
N LEU A 113 11.42 8.52 -9.00
CA LEU A 113 12.04 9.75 -8.47
C LEU A 113 12.73 10.54 -9.57
N ASP A 114 13.57 9.90 -10.39
CA ASP A 114 14.24 10.55 -11.53
C ASP A 114 13.22 11.20 -12.49
N ARG A 115 12.11 10.50 -12.76
CA ARG A 115 11.04 11.03 -13.61
C ARG A 115 10.37 12.25 -12.97
N ILE A 116 10.05 12.19 -11.67
CA ILE A 116 9.46 13.31 -10.93
C ILE A 116 10.41 14.53 -11.00
N GLU A 117 11.69 14.32 -10.71
CA GLU A 117 12.70 15.40 -10.77
C GLU A 117 12.78 16.04 -12.17
N GLN A 118 12.84 15.21 -13.22
CA GLN A 118 12.90 15.72 -14.60
C GLN A 118 11.66 16.54 -14.95
N LEU A 119 10.48 16.11 -14.57
CA LEU A 119 9.23 16.82 -14.82
C LEU A 119 9.21 18.18 -14.10
N PHE A 120 9.56 18.22 -12.82
CA PHE A 120 9.60 19.48 -12.07
C PHE A 120 10.74 20.42 -12.51
N ARG A 121 11.92 19.88 -12.84
CA ARG A 121 13.00 20.69 -13.43
C ARG A 121 12.57 21.36 -14.73
N SER A 122 11.76 20.67 -15.57
CA SER A 122 11.29 21.22 -16.84
C SER A 122 10.37 22.44 -16.69
N ILE A 123 9.79 22.65 -15.50
CA ILE A 123 8.94 23.80 -15.16
C ILE A 123 9.60 24.77 -14.16
N GLY A 124 10.92 24.66 -13.99
CA GLY A 124 11.73 25.62 -13.25
C GLY A 124 11.89 25.35 -11.76
N PHE A 125 11.56 24.13 -11.27
CA PHE A 125 11.87 23.75 -9.90
C PHE A 125 13.31 23.22 -9.78
N ALA A 126 14.02 23.66 -8.75
CA ALA A 126 15.27 23.06 -8.33
C ALA A 126 15.03 21.87 -7.40
N VAL A 127 16.01 20.99 -7.27
CA VAL A 127 15.98 19.91 -6.27
C VAL A 127 16.78 20.37 -5.05
N ALA A 128 16.15 20.29 -3.88
CA ALA A 128 16.76 20.58 -2.60
C ALA A 128 16.86 19.30 -1.78
N ASP A 129 17.97 19.15 -1.05
CA ASP A 129 18.24 18.02 -0.18
C ASP A 129 18.45 18.49 1.27
N GLY A 130 18.32 17.56 2.22
CA GLY A 130 18.52 17.81 3.64
C GLY A 130 18.67 16.55 4.47
N PRO A 131 19.03 16.68 5.75
CA PRO A 131 19.33 15.55 6.62
C PRO A 131 18.10 14.69 6.91
N GLU A 132 18.31 13.38 7.07
CA GLU A 132 17.27 12.44 7.52
C GLU A 132 17.09 12.48 9.05
N ILE A 133 18.18 12.77 9.78
CA ILE A 133 18.13 13.03 11.21
C ILE A 133 17.88 14.52 11.41
N GLU A 134 16.73 14.84 11.98
CA GLU A 134 16.26 16.21 12.11
C GLU A 134 16.00 16.63 13.55
N THR A 135 15.96 17.92 13.76
CA THR A 135 15.50 18.47 15.04
C THR A 135 13.98 18.53 15.08
N ASP A 136 13.41 18.38 16.27
CA ASP A 136 11.98 18.56 16.50
C ASP A 136 11.46 19.91 15.96
N TRP A 137 12.29 20.96 16.13
CA TRP A 137 11.92 22.29 15.64
C TRP A 137 11.69 22.32 14.12
N HIS A 138 12.60 21.76 13.31
CA HIS A 138 12.44 21.74 11.85
C HIS A 138 11.31 20.80 11.41
N ASN A 139 11.15 19.66 12.11
CA ASN A 139 10.18 18.66 11.71
C ASN A 139 8.75 19.00 12.13
N PHE A 140 8.57 19.80 13.20
CA PHE A 140 7.26 20.09 13.78
C PHE A 140 7.02 21.57 14.09
N ALA A 141 7.81 22.18 14.98
CA ALA A 141 7.51 23.51 15.49
C ALA A 141 7.50 24.58 14.38
N ALA A 142 8.52 24.60 13.52
CA ALA A 142 8.59 25.51 12.37
C ALA A 142 7.50 25.29 11.33
N LEU A 143 6.87 24.11 11.34
CA LEU A 143 5.76 23.72 10.47
C LEU A 143 4.39 23.92 11.14
N ASN A 144 4.33 24.81 12.12
CA ASN A 144 3.08 25.16 12.83
C ASN A 144 2.40 23.97 13.51
N THR A 145 3.15 22.92 13.85
CA THR A 145 2.65 21.73 14.57
C THR A 145 2.87 21.92 16.06
N PRO A 146 1.81 22.09 16.88
CA PRO A 146 1.95 22.36 18.33
C PRO A 146 2.51 21.15 19.09
N GLU A 147 3.02 21.39 20.30
CA GLU A 147 3.65 20.34 21.14
C GLU A 147 2.73 19.16 21.43
N ASN A 148 1.43 19.41 21.63
CA ASN A 148 0.45 18.38 21.95
C ASN A 148 -0.21 17.75 20.71
N HIS A 149 0.33 17.95 19.51
CA HIS A 149 -0.23 17.38 18.29
C HIS A 149 0.05 15.87 18.23
N PRO A 150 -0.95 15.02 17.85
CA PRO A 150 -0.77 13.56 17.80
C PRO A 150 0.42 13.09 16.97
N ALA A 151 0.75 13.78 15.88
CA ALA A 151 1.89 13.46 15.02
C ALA A 151 3.27 13.49 15.74
N ARG A 152 3.36 14.14 16.92
CA ARG A 152 4.57 14.14 17.75
C ARG A 152 4.65 12.93 18.70
N SER A 153 3.66 12.06 18.69
CA SER A 153 3.65 10.86 19.52
C SER A 153 4.83 9.95 19.19
N MET A 154 5.45 9.37 20.21
CA MET A 154 6.47 8.32 20.03
C MET A 154 5.91 7.04 19.41
N HIS A 155 4.59 6.90 19.34
CA HIS A 155 3.94 5.80 18.61
C HIS A 155 4.02 5.97 17.08
N ASP A 156 4.22 7.21 16.59
CA ASP A 156 4.24 7.53 15.16
C ASP A 156 5.62 8.03 14.69
N THR A 157 6.52 8.42 15.63
CA THR A 157 7.81 9.06 15.33
C THR A 157 8.98 8.31 15.96
N PHE A 158 10.03 8.07 15.18
CA PHE A 158 11.29 7.52 15.68
C PHE A 158 12.19 8.62 16.26
N TYR A 159 12.25 8.73 17.57
CA TYR A 159 13.20 9.57 18.27
C TYR A 159 14.52 8.85 18.50
N LEU A 160 15.63 9.58 18.49
CA LEU A 160 16.94 9.03 18.74
C LEU A 160 17.18 8.81 20.25
N LEU A 161 18.09 7.90 20.56
CA LEU A 161 18.56 7.68 21.93
C LEU A 161 19.91 8.38 22.13
N ASP A 162 20.16 8.85 23.34
CA ASP A 162 21.50 9.30 23.75
C ASP A 162 22.43 8.09 24.07
N ALA A 163 23.68 8.36 24.41
CA ALA A 163 24.66 7.33 24.76
C ALA A 163 24.28 6.49 26.01
N ALA A 164 23.36 6.98 26.83
CA ALA A 164 22.83 6.28 28.01
C ALA A 164 21.54 5.47 27.69
N GLY A 165 21.06 5.50 26.46
CA GLY A 165 19.84 4.85 26.04
C GLY A 165 18.55 5.61 26.37
N LYS A 166 18.66 6.88 26.76
CA LYS A 166 17.53 7.76 27.02
C LYS A 166 17.05 8.41 25.73
N VAL A 167 15.73 8.49 25.55
CA VAL A 167 15.10 9.15 24.39
C VAL A 167 15.48 10.64 24.36
N ARG A 168 15.93 11.10 23.21
CA ARG A 168 16.18 12.51 22.89
C ARG A 168 14.94 13.07 22.18
N GLU A 169 14.12 13.83 22.89
CA GLU A 169 12.89 14.43 22.31
C GLU A 169 13.18 15.59 21.34
N ASP A 170 14.43 16.06 21.29
CA ASP A 170 14.88 17.14 20.41
C ASP A 170 15.38 16.67 19.04
N VAL A 171 15.62 15.35 18.85
CA VAL A 171 16.19 14.78 17.61
C VAL A 171 15.45 13.49 17.21
N LEU A 172 15.09 13.40 15.94
CA LEU A 172 14.26 12.33 15.40
C LEU A 172 14.66 11.96 13.96
N LEU A 173 14.16 10.84 13.47
CA LEU A 173 14.14 10.57 12.03
C LEU A 173 12.95 11.33 11.41
N ARG A 174 13.21 12.15 10.38
CA ARG A 174 12.18 13.01 9.77
C ARG A 174 10.97 12.20 9.31
N THR A 175 9.77 12.66 9.63
CA THR A 175 8.49 12.01 9.30
C THR A 175 7.93 12.44 7.94
N HIS A 176 8.51 13.46 7.35
CA HIS A 176 8.23 14.03 6.03
C HIS A 176 9.44 14.85 5.54
N THR A 177 9.43 15.29 4.29
CA THR A 177 10.52 16.09 3.72
C THR A 177 10.35 17.60 3.91
N SER A 178 9.28 18.05 4.58
CA SER A 178 9.03 19.49 4.86
C SER A 178 10.15 20.20 5.62
N PRO A 179 10.96 19.57 6.50
CA PRO A 179 12.14 20.22 7.09
C PRO A 179 13.08 20.83 6.06
N VAL A 180 13.20 20.18 4.89
CA VAL A 180 14.04 20.72 3.80
C VAL A 180 13.47 22.03 3.25
N GLN A 181 12.14 22.17 3.21
CA GLN A 181 11.49 23.43 2.82
C GLN A 181 11.86 24.55 3.80
N ILE A 182 11.79 24.31 5.12
CA ILE A 182 12.19 25.28 6.15
C ILE A 182 13.65 25.68 5.98
N ARG A 183 14.56 24.69 5.83
CA ARG A 183 15.99 24.96 5.61
C ARG A 183 16.24 25.76 4.34
N THR A 184 15.51 25.47 3.27
CA THR A 184 15.60 26.19 2.00
C THR A 184 15.13 27.65 2.15
N MET A 185 14.00 27.87 2.83
CA MET A 185 13.48 29.22 3.08
C MET A 185 14.46 30.05 3.92
N LEU A 186 14.99 29.49 5.02
CA LEU A 186 15.97 30.16 5.88
C LEU A 186 17.23 30.53 5.11
N ALA A 187 17.80 29.59 4.35
CA ALA A 187 18.98 29.85 3.54
C ALA A 187 18.74 30.90 2.46
N HIS A 188 17.55 30.86 1.85
CA HIS A 188 17.15 31.84 0.83
C HIS A 188 16.95 33.25 1.42
N ALA A 189 16.23 33.35 2.54
CA ALA A 189 16.01 34.60 3.25
C ALA A 189 17.35 35.26 3.66
N GLU A 190 18.30 34.48 4.21
CA GLU A 190 19.63 34.98 4.57
C GLU A 190 20.43 35.42 3.34
N LYS A 191 20.40 34.63 2.26
CA LYS A 191 21.13 34.94 1.02
C LYS A 191 20.68 36.25 0.38
N TYR A 192 19.38 36.51 0.39
CA TYR A 192 18.77 37.65 -0.32
C TYR A 192 18.30 38.75 0.62
N ARG A 193 18.67 38.74 1.91
CA ARG A 193 18.28 39.72 2.92
C ARG A 193 18.61 41.20 2.55
N HIS A 194 19.56 41.35 1.65
CA HIS A 194 20.01 42.67 1.19
C HIS A 194 19.17 43.27 0.02
N LEU A 195 18.21 42.49 -0.50
CA LEU A 195 17.34 42.90 -1.58
C LEU A 195 16.00 43.38 -1.04
N ASP A 196 15.41 44.35 -1.70
CA ASP A 196 14.04 44.85 -1.41
C ASP A 196 12.97 43.78 -1.73
N SER A 197 13.25 42.92 -2.72
CA SER A 197 12.40 41.79 -3.09
C SER A 197 13.25 40.58 -3.33
N MET A 198 12.90 39.45 -2.71
CA MET A 198 13.57 38.17 -2.88
C MET A 198 13.12 37.50 -4.19
N PRO A 199 14.02 36.82 -4.91
CA PRO A 199 13.64 35.93 -5.98
C PRO A 199 12.68 34.82 -5.50
N GLU A 200 11.86 34.29 -6.40
CA GLU A 200 10.99 33.17 -6.07
C GLU A 200 11.77 31.94 -5.64
N ILE A 201 11.19 31.21 -4.70
CA ILE A 201 11.63 29.86 -4.32
C ILE A 201 10.76 28.87 -5.09
N ARG A 202 11.37 28.00 -5.90
CA ARG A 202 10.72 26.86 -6.55
C ARG A 202 11.59 25.64 -6.35
N VAL A 203 11.22 24.79 -5.42
CA VAL A 203 12.00 23.59 -5.09
C VAL A 203 11.10 22.37 -4.93
N ILE A 204 11.65 21.20 -5.25
CA ILE A 204 11.16 19.91 -4.78
C ILE A 204 12.18 19.30 -3.82
N CYS A 205 11.69 18.56 -2.85
CA CYS A 205 12.48 17.96 -1.78
C CYS A 205 12.22 16.44 -1.77
N PRO A 206 12.89 15.66 -2.64
CA PRO A 206 12.81 14.20 -2.60
C PRO A 206 13.61 13.65 -1.44
N GLY A 207 13.16 12.53 -0.84
CA GLY A 207 13.95 11.89 0.19
C GLY A 207 13.21 10.76 0.92
N ARG A 208 13.97 10.04 1.74
CA ARG A 208 13.42 9.03 2.64
C ARG A 208 12.84 9.69 3.88
N VAL A 209 11.76 9.10 4.36
CA VAL A 209 11.05 9.51 5.57
C VAL A 209 10.67 8.29 6.40
N TYR A 210 10.38 8.51 7.69
CA TYR A 210 10.27 7.43 8.66
C TYR A 210 9.04 7.60 9.54
N ARG A 211 8.25 6.53 9.70
CA ARG A 211 7.09 6.48 10.60
C ARG A 211 7.01 5.13 11.27
N VAL A 212 6.54 5.09 12.51
CA VAL A 212 6.33 3.83 13.25
C VAL A 212 5.05 3.19 12.74
N ASP A 213 5.11 2.61 11.55
CA ASP A 213 3.99 1.92 10.91
C ASP A 213 4.52 0.82 9.99
N SER A 214 3.87 -0.35 9.96
CA SER A 214 4.31 -1.48 9.15
C SER A 214 3.18 -2.44 8.87
N ASP A 215 2.66 -2.41 7.63
CA ASP A 215 1.68 -3.36 7.13
C ASP A 215 1.88 -3.61 5.61
N ALA A 216 0.92 -4.23 4.93
CA ALA A 216 1.00 -4.47 3.48
C ALA A 216 1.02 -3.19 2.63
N THR A 217 0.63 -2.04 3.19
CA THR A 217 0.50 -0.74 2.53
C THR A 217 1.41 0.33 3.13
N HIS A 218 2.04 0.04 4.28
CA HIS A 218 2.92 0.94 5.01
C HIS A 218 4.27 0.27 5.29
N SER A 219 5.33 1.05 5.15
CA SER A 219 6.70 0.67 5.52
C SER A 219 7.25 1.67 6.52
N PRO A 220 8.04 1.23 7.52
CA PRO A 220 8.69 2.14 8.47
C PRO A 220 9.58 3.19 7.80
N MET A 221 10.14 2.87 6.66
CA MET A 221 10.83 3.78 5.76
C MET A 221 10.12 3.77 4.40
N PHE A 222 9.84 4.94 3.86
CA PHE A 222 9.27 5.13 2.53
C PHE A 222 9.82 6.44 1.92
N HIS A 223 9.48 6.70 0.66
CA HIS A 223 9.94 7.90 -0.03
C HIS A 223 8.83 8.95 -0.07
N GLN A 224 9.25 10.21 -0.01
CA GLN A 224 8.37 11.36 -0.19
C GLN A 224 9.04 12.39 -1.10
N VAL A 225 8.26 13.06 -1.91
CA VAL A 225 8.66 14.27 -2.64
C VAL A 225 7.68 15.36 -2.27
N GLU A 226 8.18 16.41 -1.67
CA GLU A 226 7.41 17.62 -1.44
C GLU A 226 7.88 18.73 -2.37
N GLY A 227 6.95 19.60 -2.75
CA GLY A 227 7.24 20.80 -3.52
C GLY A 227 6.87 22.05 -2.75
N LEU A 228 7.65 23.09 -2.93
CA LEU A 228 7.44 24.42 -2.40
C LEU A 228 7.62 25.47 -3.51
N TRP A 229 6.64 26.34 -3.65
CA TRP A 229 6.78 27.56 -4.44
C TRP A 229 6.39 28.75 -3.59
N VAL A 230 7.29 29.72 -3.42
CA VAL A 230 7.05 30.99 -2.71
C VAL A 230 7.41 32.17 -3.62
N GLY A 231 6.53 33.16 -3.67
CA GLY A 231 6.71 34.38 -4.44
C GLY A 231 5.70 35.45 -4.04
N GLU A 232 5.75 36.62 -4.64
CA GLU A 232 4.88 37.78 -4.28
C GLU A 232 3.38 37.56 -4.62
N ASN A 233 3.06 36.76 -5.64
CA ASN A 233 1.68 36.57 -6.12
C ASN A 233 1.32 35.10 -6.36
N VAL A 234 1.89 34.17 -5.59
CA VAL A 234 1.62 32.77 -5.74
C VAL A 234 0.25 32.44 -5.17
N SER A 235 -0.56 31.70 -5.92
CA SER A 235 -1.96 31.43 -5.61
C SER A 235 -2.31 29.93 -5.57
N PHE A 236 -3.47 29.60 -5.03
CA PHE A 236 -4.01 28.23 -5.07
C PHE A 236 -4.32 27.78 -6.52
N ALA A 237 -4.56 28.72 -7.44
CA ALA A 237 -4.75 28.39 -8.85
C ALA A 237 -3.45 27.90 -9.48
N ASP A 238 -2.29 28.47 -9.12
CA ASP A 238 -0.97 28.03 -9.56
C ASP A 238 -0.67 26.62 -9.03
N LEU A 239 -0.97 26.37 -7.76
CA LEU A 239 -0.88 25.03 -7.16
C LEU A 239 -1.68 24.00 -7.97
N LYS A 240 -2.94 24.29 -8.27
CA LYS A 240 -3.81 23.41 -9.06
C LYS A 240 -3.25 23.16 -10.46
N GLY A 241 -2.74 24.20 -11.10
CA GLY A 241 -2.15 24.11 -12.44
C GLY A 241 -0.92 23.22 -12.45
N VAL A 242 0.05 23.48 -11.57
CA VAL A 242 1.29 22.73 -11.44
C VAL A 242 1.03 21.23 -11.16
N VAL A 243 0.18 20.96 -10.18
CA VAL A 243 -0.10 19.57 -9.79
C VAL A 243 -0.88 18.80 -10.86
N ALA A 244 -1.88 19.43 -11.48
CA ALA A 244 -2.67 18.77 -12.53
C ALA A 244 -1.82 18.47 -13.78
N ASP A 245 -0.95 19.41 -14.18
CA ASP A 245 -0.01 19.21 -15.29
C ASP A 245 0.99 18.09 -14.98
N PHE A 246 1.61 18.15 -13.79
CA PHE A 246 2.52 17.08 -13.31
C PHE A 246 1.88 15.71 -13.40
N LEU A 247 0.67 15.52 -12.86
CA LEU A 247 0.01 14.23 -12.79
C LEU A 247 -0.33 13.68 -14.18
N ARG A 248 -0.85 14.50 -15.09
CA ARG A 248 -1.11 14.07 -16.46
C ARG A 248 0.16 13.63 -17.17
N ARG A 249 1.23 14.40 -17.06
CA ARG A 249 2.54 14.08 -17.65
C ARG A 249 3.19 12.87 -16.99
N PHE A 250 3.04 12.71 -15.69
CA PHE A 250 3.60 11.57 -14.95
C PHE A 250 2.93 10.26 -15.36
N PHE A 251 1.60 10.22 -15.42
CA PHE A 251 0.82 9.05 -15.83
C PHE A 251 0.66 8.91 -17.34
N GLU A 252 1.10 9.90 -18.13
CA GLU A 252 0.94 9.91 -19.58
C GLU A 252 -0.53 9.74 -20.01
N SER A 253 -1.44 10.46 -19.34
CA SER A 253 -2.87 10.35 -19.52
C SER A 253 -3.50 11.75 -19.53
N ASP A 254 -3.91 12.20 -20.71
CA ASP A 254 -4.51 13.53 -20.90
C ASP A 254 -5.92 13.61 -20.31
N ASP A 255 -6.61 12.49 -20.22
CA ASP A 255 -7.97 12.35 -19.68
C ASP A 255 -8.02 12.06 -18.17
N LEU A 256 -6.85 11.99 -17.50
CA LEU A 256 -6.76 11.81 -16.05
C LEU A 256 -7.57 12.90 -15.33
N LYS A 257 -8.53 12.48 -14.52
CA LYS A 257 -9.30 13.40 -13.67
C LYS A 257 -8.54 13.68 -12.40
N VAL A 258 -8.40 14.96 -12.08
CA VAL A 258 -7.77 15.43 -10.83
C VAL A 258 -8.80 16.21 -10.04
N ARG A 259 -8.96 15.88 -8.77
CA ARG A 259 -9.88 16.53 -7.84
C ARG A 259 -9.12 17.01 -6.61
N PHE A 260 -9.48 18.19 -6.12
CA PHE A 260 -9.00 18.73 -4.85
C PHE A 260 -10.16 18.73 -3.86
N ARG A 261 -9.98 18.04 -2.73
CA ARG A 261 -10.94 18.00 -1.64
C ARG A 261 -10.43 18.85 -0.47
N PRO A 262 -11.24 19.71 0.17
CA PRO A 262 -10.84 20.41 1.37
C PRO A 262 -10.33 19.43 2.44
N SER A 263 -9.21 19.78 3.08
CA SER A 263 -8.59 19.01 4.17
C SER A 263 -7.98 19.97 5.18
N PHE A 264 -7.28 19.44 6.16
CA PHE A 264 -6.57 20.20 7.17
C PHE A 264 -5.16 19.67 7.37
N PHE A 265 -4.19 20.57 7.25
CA PHE A 265 -2.80 20.34 7.67
C PHE A 265 -2.33 21.55 8.47
N PRO A 266 -1.57 21.38 9.59
CA PRO A 266 -1.18 22.51 10.43
C PRO A 266 -0.28 23.54 9.71
N PHE A 267 0.44 23.10 8.67
CA PHE A 267 1.41 23.89 7.92
C PHE A 267 0.85 24.57 6.65
N THR A 268 -0.42 24.32 6.32
CA THR A 268 -1.09 24.94 5.16
C THR A 268 -2.50 25.44 5.48
N GLU A 269 -2.91 26.56 4.86
CA GLU A 269 -4.24 27.13 4.96
C GLU A 269 -4.53 28.02 3.73
N PRO A 270 -5.52 27.68 2.86
CA PRO A 270 -6.32 26.46 2.87
C PRO A 270 -5.52 25.20 2.50
N SER A 271 -5.97 24.07 3.00
CA SER A 271 -5.40 22.75 2.71
C SER A 271 -6.35 21.93 1.84
N ALA A 272 -5.80 21.04 1.02
CA ALA A 272 -6.55 20.09 0.21
C ALA A 272 -5.84 18.76 0.07
N GLU A 273 -6.61 17.70 -0.07
CA GLU A 273 -6.15 16.40 -0.57
C GLU A 273 -6.40 16.30 -2.06
N ILE A 274 -5.49 15.63 -2.75
CA ILE A 274 -5.51 15.46 -4.21
C ILE A 274 -5.88 14.02 -4.52
N ASP A 275 -7.00 13.86 -5.23
CA ASP A 275 -7.42 12.57 -5.75
C ASP A 275 -7.28 12.53 -7.27
N VAL A 276 -6.97 11.34 -7.79
CA VAL A 276 -6.99 11.05 -9.22
C VAL A 276 -7.99 9.96 -9.55
N ALA A 277 -8.56 10.02 -10.75
CA ALA A 277 -9.32 8.91 -11.31
C ALA A 277 -8.86 8.66 -12.75
N PHE A 278 -8.54 7.40 -13.03
CA PHE A 278 -8.23 6.93 -14.36
C PHE A 278 -9.51 6.69 -15.14
N MET A 279 -9.52 7.04 -16.41
CA MET A 279 -10.69 6.88 -17.28
C MET A 279 -10.68 5.55 -18.04
N HIS A 280 -9.58 4.78 -17.93
CA HIS A 280 -9.38 3.48 -18.56
C HIS A 280 -8.55 2.56 -17.68
N GLY A 281 -8.69 1.25 -17.90
CA GLY A 281 -7.88 0.23 -17.22
C GLY A 281 -8.48 -0.31 -15.92
N PRO A 282 -7.72 -1.11 -15.15
CA PRO A 282 -8.23 -1.83 -13.97
C PRO A 282 -8.75 -0.93 -12.84
N MET A 283 -8.36 0.35 -12.84
CA MET A 283 -8.73 1.34 -11.82
C MET A 283 -9.74 2.37 -12.34
N GLU A 284 -10.38 2.10 -13.48
CA GLU A 284 -11.33 3.01 -14.13
C GLU A 284 -12.42 3.50 -13.17
N GLY A 285 -12.66 4.82 -13.17
CA GLY A 285 -13.70 5.48 -12.38
C GLY A 285 -13.48 5.51 -10.86
N ARG A 286 -12.42 4.89 -10.34
CA ARG A 286 -12.10 4.91 -8.91
C ARG A 286 -11.28 6.15 -8.56
N TRP A 287 -11.74 6.89 -7.56
CA TRP A 287 -10.97 7.98 -6.98
C TRP A 287 -9.93 7.44 -5.99
N LEU A 288 -8.70 7.83 -6.19
CA LEU A 288 -7.54 7.43 -5.39
C LEU A 288 -6.88 8.68 -4.85
N GLU A 289 -6.79 8.80 -3.54
CA GLU A 289 -6.00 9.83 -2.88
C GLU A 289 -4.52 9.55 -3.10
N ILE A 290 -3.78 10.58 -3.53
CA ILE A 290 -2.35 10.46 -3.88
C ILE A 290 -1.46 11.48 -3.19
N ALA A 291 -2.00 12.59 -2.69
CA ALA A 291 -1.20 13.70 -2.18
C ALA A 291 -2.00 14.61 -1.25
N GLY A 292 -1.28 15.32 -0.38
CA GLY A 292 -1.77 16.51 0.32
C GLY A 292 -1.15 17.77 -0.26
N CYS A 293 -1.85 18.92 -0.18
CA CYS A 293 -1.35 20.19 -0.64
C CYS A 293 -2.06 21.37 0.06
N GLY A 294 -1.56 22.57 -0.14
CA GLY A 294 -2.21 23.78 0.32
C GLY A 294 -1.34 25.03 0.18
N MET A 295 -1.92 26.19 0.52
CA MET A 295 -1.15 27.43 0.65
C MET A 295 -0.35 27.37 1.96
N VAL A 296 0.91 27.76 1.90
CA VAL A 296 1.80 27.75 3.06
C VAL A 296 1.26 28.67 4.14
N HIS A 297 1.11 28.12 5.36
CA HIS A 297 0.59 28.90 6.48
C HIS A 297 1.52 30.08 6.82
N PRO A 298 0.99 31.30 7.12
CA PRO A 298 1.82 32.47 7.43
C PRO A 298 2.86 32.25 8.53
N ASN A 299 2.55 31.45 9.55
CA ASN A 299 3.51 31.10 10.60
C ASN A 299 4.71 30.32 10.07
N VAL A 300 4.50 29.44 9.10
CA VAL A 300 5.57 28.66 8.45
C VAL A 300 6.48 29.58 7.64
N LEU A 301 5.93 30.54 6.90
CA LEU A 301 6.71 31.56 6.20
C LEU A 301 7.56 32.37 7.19
N ARG A 302 6.97 32.84 8.30
CA ARG A 302 7.73 33.56 9.35
C ARG A 302 8.84 32.71 9.93
N CYS A 303 8.60 31.44 10.24
CA CYS A 303 9.64 30.51 10.72
C CYS A 303 10.74 30.29 9.66
N GLY A 304 10.41 30.34 8.38
CA GLY A 304 11.34 30.31 7.26
C GLY A 304 12.06 31.64 7.00
N GLY A 305 11.82 32.68 7.80
CA GLY A 305 12.43 34.01 7.64
C GLY A 305 11.83 34.82 6.49
N ILE A 306 10.60 34.51 6.06
CA ILE A 306 9.91 35.14 4.94
C ILE A 306 8.71 35.96 5.45
N ASP A 307 8.57 37.17 4.97
CA ASP A 307 7.48 38.08 5.34
C ASP A 307 6.16 37.64 4.66
N PRO A 308 5.16 37.13 5.43
CA PRO A 308 3.89 36.68 4.85
C PRO A 308 2.97 37.80 4.37
N GLU A 309 3.26 39.04 4.70
CA GLU A 309 2.50 40.21 4.17
C GLU A 309 2.96 40.55 2.73
N LYS A 310 4.17 40.13 2.35
CA LYS A 310 4.75 40.37 1.03
C LYS A 310 4.73 39.15 0.12
N TYR A 311 4.89 37.98 0.71
CA TYR A 311 5.03 36.71 -0.02
C TYR A 311 3.95 35.71 0.35
N THR A 312 3.48 34.99 -0.65
CA THR A 312 2.62 33.83 -0.50
C THR A 312 3.30 32.61 -1.09
N GLY A 313 2.82 31.41 -0.77
CA GLY A 313 3.36 30.22 -1.35
C GLY A 313 2.41 29.05 -1.22
N PHE A 314 2.70 28.01 -1.98
CA PHE A 314 2.02 26.72 -1.83
C PHE A 314 3.03 25.59 -1.61
N ALA A 315 2.55 24.52 -1.00
CA ALA A 315 3.27 23.25 -0.87
C ALA A 315 2.38 22.06 -1.24
N PHE A 316 3.01 20.99 -1.66
CA PHE A 316 2.37 19.69 -1.94
C PHE A 316 3.32 18.56 -1.58
N GLY A 317 2.77 17.36 -1.31
CA GLY A 317 3.57 16.18 -1.00
C GLY A 317 3.00 14.92 -1.64
N PHE A 318 3.86 14.16 -2.33
CA PHE A 318 3.55 12.88 -2.96
C PHE A 318 4.38 11.75 -2.34
N GLY A 319 3.80 10.53 -2.28
CA GLY A 319 4.53 9.30 -2.01
C GLY A 319 5.00 8.64 -3.32
N PRO A 320 6.30 8.73 -3.69
CA PRO A 320 6.81 8.11 -4.92
C PRO A 320 6.56 6.61 -4.98
N ASP A 321 6.62 5.90 -3.84
CA ASP A 321 6.33 4.48 -3.76
C ASP A 321 4.91 4.19 -4.24
N ARG A 322 3.91 4.98 -3.77
CA ARG A 322 2.52 4.85 -4.19
C ARG A 322 2.32 5.22 -5.66
N LEU A 323 2.98 6.27 -6.14
CA LEU A 323 2.96 6.62 -7.56
C LEU A 323 3.56 5.52 -8.43
N THR A 324 4.63 4.86 -7.95
CA THR A 324 5.25 3.71 -8.62
C THR A 324 4.29 2.53 -8.67
N MET A 325 3.63 2.21 -7.54
CA MET A 325 2.61 1.16 -7.50
C MET A 325 1.50 1.40 -8.54
N LEU A 326 0.98 2.62 -8.62
CA LEU A 326 -0.09 2.97 -9.56
C LEU A 326 0.39 2.90 -11.02
N ARG A 327 1.60 3.40 -11.31
CA ARG A 327 2.15 3.43 -12.67
C ARG A 327 2.45 2.03 -13.22
N TYR A 328 2.93 1.13 -12.38
CA TYR A 328 3.35 -0.22 -12.79
C TYR A 328 2.35 -1.32 -12.40
N GLY A 329 1.21 -0.97 -11.81
CA GLY A 329 0.18 -1.94 -11.41
C GLY A 329 0.61 -2.87 -10.28
N ILE A 330 1.48 -2.41 -9.38
CA ILE A 330 1.98 -3.17 -8.24
C ILE A 330 1.01 -3.01 -7.07
N ASN A 331 0.62 -4.10 -6.45
CA ASN A 331 -0.40 -4.13 -5.40
C ASN A 331 0.15 -4.37 -3.98
N ASP A 332 1.47 -4.58 -3.84
CA ASP A 332 2.12 -4.82 -2.56
C ASP A 332 3.40 -3.97 -2.47
N LEU A 333 3.43 -3.04 -1.50
CA LEU A 333 4.55 -2.12 -1.27
C LEU A 333 5.84 -2.86 -0.88
N ARG A 334 5.73 -3.99 -0.19
CA ARG A 334 6.87 -4.76 0.34
C ARG A 334 7.79 -5.27 -0.77
N LEU A 335 7.26 -5.49 -1.97
CA LEU A 335 8.03 -5.94 -3.13
C LEU A 335 9.16 -4.96 -3.51
N PHE A 336 9.03 -3.68 -3.17
CA PHE A 336 10.09 -2.70 -3.39
C PHE A 336 11.27 -2.86 -2.42
N PHE A 337 11.07 -3.52 -1.29
CA PHE A 337 12.07 -3.62 -0.21
C PHE A 337 12.58 -5.04 0.02
N ASP A 338 11.90 -6.07 -0.50
CA ASP A 338 12.27 -7.49 -0.32
C ASP A 338 13.55 -7.90 -1.08
N GLY A 339 13.99 -7.11 -2.06
CA GLY A 339 15.20 -7.40 -2.86
C GLY A 339 15.07 -8.61 -3.79
N ASP A 340 13.86 -9.06 -4.12
CA ASP A 340 13.64 -10.18 -5.04
C ASP A 340 14.08 -9.81 -6.47
N LEU A 341 15.14 -10.45 -6.94
CA LEU A 341 15.69 -10.20 -8.28
C LEU A 341 14.73 -10.55 -9.42
N ARG A 342 13.79 -11.47 -9.20
CA ARG A 342 12.75 -11.81 -10.20
C ARG A 342 11.76 -10.66 -10.37
N PHE A 343 11.43 -9.99 -9.27
CA PHE A 343 10.61 -8.78 -9.29
C PHE A 343 11.39 -7.63 -9.93
N LEU A 344 12.58 -7.33 -9.43
CA LEU A 344 13.39 -6.21 -9.90
C LEU A 344 13.79 -6.35 -11.38
N GLY A 345 14.04 -7.57 -11.84
CA GLY A 345 14.38 -7.86 -13.22
C GLY A 345 13.30 -7.53 -14.26
N GLN A 346 12.07 -7.25 -13.83
CA GLN A 346 10.95 -6.84 -14.72
C GLN A 346 11.05 -5.36 -15.15
N PHE A 347 11.89 -4.56 -14.51
CA PHE A 347 12.03 -3.11 -14.76
C PHE A 347 13.28 -2.77 -15.57
N GLN A 348 13.61 -3.55 -16.58
CA GLN A 348 14.76 -3.34 -17.46
C GLN A 348 14.50 -2.26 -18.52
#